data_fbb9eef60491538bec56d352827a4dc0
#
_entry.id   fbb9eef60491538bec56d352827a4dc0
#
_cell.length_a   1.000
_cell.length_b   1.000
_cell.length_c   1.000
_cell.angle_alpha   90.00
_cell.angle_beta   90.00
_cell.angle_gamma   90.00
#
_symmetry.space_group_name_H-M   'P 1'
#
loop_
_entity.id
_entity.type
_entity.pdbx_description
1 polymer ?
#
loop_
_entity_poly.entity_id
_entity_poly.type
_entity_poly.pdbx_seq_one_letter_code
_entity_poly.pdbx_strand_id
1 'polypeptide(L)'
;VQADATALPFRDGSFDLACSAYGAVPFVAEPVRVMREVRRVLRPGGRWVFSVTHPIRWAFPDEPGPEGLSVAGSYFDRTPYVEQDESGRAVYVEHHRTLGDRVRDVVAGGFRLVDLIEPEWPAWNHQEWGGWSPLRGNLIPGTAIFVCERD
;
A
#
# COMPACT_ATOMS: atom_id res chain seq x y z
N VAL A 1 12.53 12.04 -12.47
CA VAL A 1 11.60 11.90 -13.62
C VAL A 1 10.19 11.82 -13.05
N GLN A 2 9.29 12.66 -13.55
CA GLN A 2 7.86 12.53 -13.32
C GLN A 2 7.30 11.54 -14.35
N ALA A 3 6.62 10.50 -13.90
CA ALA A 3 6.09 9.45 -14.77
C ALA A 3 4.85 8.78 -14.17
N ASP A 4 4.07 8.12 -15.01
CA ASP A 4 3.00 7.23 -14.60
C ASP A 4 3.60 5.90 -14.12
N ALA A 5 3.21 5.46 -12.93
CA ALA A 5 3.67 4.18 -12.38
C ALA A 5 3.20 2.95 -13.19
N THR A 6 2.17 3.12 -14.02
CA THR A 6 1.69 2.08 -14.94
C THR A 6 2.40 2.06 -16.29
N ALA A 7 3.33 3.01 -16.53
CA ALA A 7 4.10 3.16 -17.75
C ALA A 7 5.46 3.81 -17.45
N LEU A 8 6.37 3.06 -16.82
CA LEU A 8 7.67 3.58 -16.38
C LEU A 8 8.60 3.87 -17.59
N PRO A 9 9.24 5.06 -17.66
CA PRO A 9 10.07 5.46 -18.81
C PRO A 9 11.49 4.88 -18.71
N PHE A 10 11.60 3.62 -18.33
CA PHE A 10 12.88 2.92 -18.20
C PHE A 10 12.90 1.68 -19.09
N ARG A 11 14.09 1.26 -19.50
CA ARG A 11 14.28 0.03 -20.28
C ARG A 11 14.05 -1.20 -19.40
N ASP A 12 13.71 -2.29 -20.03
CA ASP A 12 13.60 -3.60 -19.36
C ASP A 12 14.91 -3.96 -18.67
N GLY A 13 14.83 -4.53 -17.48
CA GLY A 13 15.98 -5.02 -16.73
C GLY A 13 17.03 -3.95 -16.39
N SER A 14 16.59 -2.72 -16.11
CA SER A 14 17.52 -1.60 -15.79
C SER A 14 17.94 -1.56 -14.33
N PHE A 15 17.19 -2.19 -13.41
CA PHE A 15 17.37 -2.07 -11.99
C PHE A 15 17.50 -3.42 -11.30
N ASP A 16 18.21 -3.46 -10.19
CA ASP A 16 18.33 -4.61 -9.30
C ASP A 16 17.35 -4.53 -8.12
N LEU A 17 16.93 -3.30 -7.79
CA LEU A 17 16.02 -3.00 -6.68
C LEU A 17 15.05 -1.90 -7.09
N ALA A 18 13.80 -2.08 -6.71
CA ALA A 18 12.78 -1.04 -6.71
C ALA A 18 12.19 -0.91 -5.31
N CYS A 19 11.79 0.29 -4.92
CA CYS A 19 11.06 0.52 -3.68
C CYS A 19 9.94 1.54 -3.87
N SER A 20 8.88 1.41 -3.07
CA SER A 20 7.78 2.36 -2.98
C SER A 20 7.28 2.39 -1.55
N ALA A 21 7.22 3.58 -0.96
CA ALA A 21 6.71 3.77 0.38
C ALA A 21 5.40 4.56 0.32
N TYR A 22 4.29 3.93 0.63
CA TYR A 22 2.93 4.49 0.62
C TYR A 22 2.54 5.17 -0.70
N GLY A 23 3.21 4.81 -1.80
CA GLY A 23 2.99 5.43 -3.11
C GLY A 23 2.57 4.42 -4.18
N ALA A 24 2.22 4.93 -5.35
CA ALA A 24 1.85 4.19 -6.55
C ALA A 24 0.71 3.16 -6.37
N VAL A 25 0.98 2.04 -5.71
CA VAL A 25 0.09 0.86 -5.63
C VAL A 25 -1.33 1.16 -5.12
N PRO A 26 -1.53 1.92 -4.02
CA PRO A 26 -2.88 2.23 -3.55
C PRO A 26 -3.61 3.28 -4.37
N PHE A 27 -2.91 4.06 -5.21
CA PHE A 27 -3.46 5.19 -5.95
C PHE A 27 -3.85 4.88 -7.39
N VAL A 28 -3.84 3.62 -7.78
CA VAL A 28 -4.26 3.18 -9.12
C VAL A 28 -5.38 2.14 -9.01
N ALA A 29 -6.34 2.22 -9.91
CA ALA A 29 -7.46 1.27 -9.97
C ALA A 29 -6.98 -0.15 -10.29
N GLU A 30 -5.92 -0.28 -11.08
CA GLU A 30 -5.35 -1.55 -11.54
C GLU A 30 -3.91 -1.76 -11.03
N PRO A 31 -3.70 -2.10 -9.74
CA PRO A 31 -2.36 -2.20 -9.15
C PRO A 31 -1.47 -3.24 -9.83
N VAL A 32 -2.04 -4.28 -10.43
CA VAL A 32 -1.29 -5.29 -11.19
C VAL A 32 -0.53 -4.67 -12.38
N ARG A 33 -1.00 -3.55 -12.96
CA ARG A 33 -0.26 -2.85 -14.03
C ARG A 33 1.03 -2.24 -13.49
N VAL A 34 0.98 -1.60 -12.32
CA VAL A 34 2.18 -1.09 -11.64
C VAL A 34 3.16 -2.23 -11.37
N MET A 35 2.65 -3.35 -10.86
CA MET A 35 3.49 -4.51 -10.54
C MET A 35 4.18 -5.07 -11.79
N ARG A 36 3.47 -5.18 -12.91
CA ARG A 36 4.06 -5.62 -14.20
C ARG A 36 5.12 -4.65 -14.71
N GLU A 37 4.91 -3.34 -14.58
CA GLU A 37 5.88 -2.33 -14.96
C GLU A 37 7.13 -2.37 -14.08
N VAL A 38 6.97 -2.48 -12.76
CA VAL A 38 8.10 -2.66 -11.85
C VAL A 38 8.86 -3.96 -12.19
N ARG A 39 8.14 -5.06 -12.44
CA ARG A 39 8.76 -6.31 -12.86
C ARG A 39 9.53 -6.16 -14.17
N ARG A 40 8.98 -5.44 -15.14
CA ARG A 40 9.64 -5.22 -16.44
C ARG A 40 10.98 -4.52 -16.28
N VAL A 41 11.03 -3.48 -15.46
CA VAL A 41 12.26 -2.68 -15.28
C VAL A 41 13.29 -3.32 -14.35
N LEU A 42 12.91 -4.26 -13.50
CA LEU A 42 13.84 -5.05 -12.69
C LEU A 42 14.53 -6.11 -13.54
N ARG A 43 15.76 -6.49 -13.19
CA ARG A 43 16.45 -7.66 -13.72
C ARG A 43 15.87 -8.96 -13.15
N PRO A 44 16.04 -10.12 -13.79
CA PRO A 44 15.80 -11.41 -13.14
C PRO A 44 16.55 -11.50 -11.81
N GLY A 45 15.89 -11.98 -10.76
CA GLY A 45 16.41 -11.97 -9.39
C GLY A 45 16.33 -10.60 -8.69
N GLY A 46 15.89 -9.57 -9.39
CA GLY A 46 15.72 -8.22 -8.82
C GLY A 46 14.57 -8.18 -7.80
N ARG A 47 14.70 -7.29 -6.82
CA ARG A 47 13.75 -7.19 -5.72
C ARG A 47 12.89 -5.93 -5.80
N TRP A 48 11.67 -6.05 -5.37
CA TRP A 48 10.77 -4.92 -5.13
C TRP A 48 10.26 -4.97 -3.70
N VAL A 49 10.48 -3.88 -2.96
CA VAL A 49 9.93 -3.68 -1.62
C VAL A 49 8.96 -2.52 -1.67
N PHE A 50 7.71 -2.76 -1.27
CA PHE A 50 6.74 -1.69 -1.17
C PHE A 50 5.92 -1.76 0.10
N SER A 51 5.58 -0.60 0.65
CA SER A 51 4.69 -0.48 1.78
C SER A 51 3.38 0.22 1.39
N VAL A 52 2.33 -0.20 2.06
CA VAL A 52 1.01 0.42 2.00
C VAL A 52 0.46 0.59 3.42
N THR A 53 -0.50 1.48 3.60
CA THR A 53 -1.33 1.48 4.80
C THR A 53 -1.92 0.08 4.96
N HIS A 54 -1.81 -0.50 6.17
CA HIS A 54 -2.29 -1.86 6.37
C HIS A 54 -3.79 -1.96 6.07
N PRO A 55 -4.22 -2.94 5.26
CA PRO A 55 -5.62 -3.04 4.85
C PRO A 55 -6.65 -3.10 5.97
N ILE A 56 -6.26 -3.59 7.16
CA ILE A 56 -7.14 -3.63 8.33
C ILE A 56 -7.69 -2.26 8.74
N ARG A 57 -6.92 -1.19 8.46
CA ARG A 57 -7.31 0.20 8.76
C ARG A 57 -8.72 0.52 8.24
N TRP A 58 -9.09 -0.01 7.08
CA TRP A 58 -10.35 0.30 6.41
C TRP A 58 -11.59 -0.25 7.11
N ALA A 59 -11.42 -1.15 8.08
CA ALA A 59 -12.52 -1.61 8.94
C ALA A 59 -12.81 -0.65 10.11
N PHE A 60 -11.93 0.34 10.37
CA PHE A 60 -11.99 1.21 11.54
C PHE A 60 -12.12 2.68 11.11
N PRO A 61 -12.73 3.54 11.95
CA PRO A 61 -12.76 4.98 11.70
C PRO A 61 -11.35 5.59 11.79
N ASP A 62 -11.17 6.76 11.20
CA ASP A 62 -9.88 7.46 11.19
C ASP A 62 -9.74 8.35 12.43
N GLU A 63 -9.76 7.69 13.60
CA GLU A 63 -9.69 8.32 14.91
C GLU A 63 -8.55 7.74 15.73
N PRO A 64 -7.67 8.57 16.34
CA PRO A 64 -6.52 8.08 17.11
C PRO A 64 -6.88 7.58 18.51
N GLY A 65 -8.06 7.92 19.03
CA GLY A 65 -8.55 7.56 20.35
C GLY A 65 -9.20 6.16 20.42
N PRO A 66 -9.81 5.84 21.58
CA PRO A 66 -10.50 4.56 21.78
C PRO A 66 -11.61 4.28 20.76
N GLU A 67 -12.26 5.32 20.23
CA GLU A 67 -13.30 5.21 19.20
C GLU A 67 -12.73 4.60 17.92
N GLY A 68 -11.46 4.85 17.62
CA GLY A 68 -10.73 4.29 16.50
C GLY A 68 -10.48 2.78 16.58
N LEU A 69 -10.84 2.13 17.71
CA LEU A 69 -10.68 0.70 17.92
C LEU A 69 -11.97 -0.09 17.71
N SER A 70 -13.05 0.59 17.36
CA SER A 70 -14.34 -0.06 17.06
C SER A 70 -14.50 -0.25 15.56
N VAL A 71 -14.86 -1.45 15.13
CA VAL A 71 -15.15 -1.72 13.70
C VAL A 71 -16.33 -0.87 13.26
N ALA A 72 -16.11 -0.05 12.24
CA ALA A 72 -17.11 0.90 11.71
C ALA A 72 -17.52 0.60 10.27
N GLY A 73 -16.74 -0.22 9.55
CA GLY A 73 -17.00 -0.54 8.15
C GLY A 73 -16.61 -1.97 7.78
N SER A 74 -16.96 -2.36 6.57
CA SER A 74 -16.57 -3.66 6.04
C SER A 74 -15.12 -3.67 5.57
N TYR A 75 -14.31 -4.55 6.10
CA TYR A 75 -12.97 -4.84 5.58
C TYR A 75 -12.98 -5.27 4.10
N PHE A 76 -14.10 -5.76 3.62
CA PHE A 76 -14.26 -6.25 2.24
C PHE A 76 -14.85 -5.21 1.28
N ASP A 77 -15.16 -4.01 1.76
CA ASP A 77 -15.60 -2.91 0.91
C ASP A 77 -14.41 -2.41 0.06
N ARG A 78 -14.56 -2.47 -1.25
CA ARG A 78 -13.55 -2.04 -2.23
C ARG A 78 -13.91 -0.74 -2.93
N THR A 79 -14.92 -0.03 -2.41
CA THR A 79 -15.25 1.30 -2.90
C THR A 79 -14.05 2.22 -2.70
N PRO A 80 -13.58 2.92 -3.73
CA PRO A 80 -12.47 3.85 -3.58
C PRO A 80 -12.80 4.95 -2.58
N TYR A 81 -11.86 5.28 -1.72
CA TYR A 81 -11.91 6.50 -0.92
C TYR A 81 -11.56 7.69 -1.81
N VAL A 82 -12.42 8.73 -1.81
CA VAL A 82 -12.26 9.90 -2.67
C VAL A 82 -12.42 11.16 -1.85
N GLU A 83 -11.40 12.02 -1.88
CA GLU A 83 -11.52 13.41 -1.41
C GLU A 83 -11.73 14.33 -2.61
N GLN A 84 -12.58 15.33 -2.43
CA GLN A 84 -12.90 16.30 -3.46
C GLN A 84 -12.58 17.72 -2.97
N ASP A 85 -12.17 18.59 -3.88
CA ASP A 85 -12.05 20.02 -3.61
C ASP A 85 -13.44 20.70 -3.62
N GLU A 86 -13.46 22.01 -3.34
CA GLU A 86 -14.68 22.81 -3.29
C GLU A 86 -15.47 22.80 -4.63
N SER A 87 -14.81 22.48 -5.75
CA SER A 87 -15.43 22.35 -7.06
C SER A 87 -16.00 20.96 -7.34
N GLY A 88 -15.84 20.00 -6.43
CA GLY A 88 -16.23 18.60 -6.59
C GLY A 88 -15.25 17.76 -7.41
N ARG A 89 -14.06 18.30 -7.73
CA ARG A 89 -13.02 17.54 -8.43
C ARG A 89 -12.26 16.67 -7.44
N ALA A 90 -12.07 15.40 -7.79
CA ALA A 90 -11.26 14.47 -7.00
C ALA A 90 -9.81 14.96 -6.91
N VAL A 91 -9.30 15.13 -5.70
CA VAL A 91 -7.91 15.55 -5.39
C VAL A 91 -7.11 14.42 -4.76
N TYR A 92 -7.78 13.44 -4.17
CA TYR A 92 -7.16 12.24 -3.61
C TYR A 92 -8.07 11.03 -3.88
N VAL A 93 -7.48 9.95 -4.33
CA VAL A 93 -8.21 8.67 -4.56
C VAL A 93 -7.34 7.54 -4.07
N GLU A 94 -7.84 6.76 -3.13
CA GLU A 94 -7.16 5.56 -2.63
C GLU A 94 -8.04 4.32 -2.84
N HIS A 95 -7.44 3.26 -3.40
CA HIS A 95 -8.13 2.02 -3.71
C HIS A 95 -7.83 0.98 -2.62
N HIS A 96 -8.83 0.70 -1.79
CA HIS A 96 -8.73 -0.37 -0.82
C HIS A 96 -8.63 -1.74 -1.49
N ARG A 97 -7.75 -2.57 -0.96
CA ARG A 97 -7.59 -4.00 -1.27
C ARG A 97 -7.38 -4.75 0.03
N THR A 98 -8.04 -5.88 0.22
CA THR A 98 -7.74 -6.75 1.36
C THR A 98 -6.29 -7.23 1.30
N LEU A 99 -5.73 -7.69 2.40
CA LEU A 99 -4.38 -8.27 2.41
C LEU A 99 -4.27 -9.43 1.42
N GLY A 100 -5.29 -10.29 1.38
CA GLY A 100 -5.36 -11.40 0.42
C GLY A 100 -5.43 -10.92 -1.05
N ASP A 101 -6.12 -9.78 -1.33
CA ASP A 101 -6.11 -9.18 -2.68
C ASP A 101 -4.70 -8.70 -3.04
N ARG A 102 -3.98 -8.03 -2.11
CA ARG A 102 -2.61 -7.58 -2.36
C ARG A 102 -1.65 -8.72 -2.68
N VAL A 103 -1.75 -9.84 -1.94
CA VAL A 103 -0.96 -11.04 -2.24
C VAL A 103 -1.28 -11.57 -3.63
N ARG A 104 -2.56 -11.64 -4.01
CA ARG A 104 -2.98 -12.07 -5.36
C ARG A 104 -2.49 -11.11 -6.45
N ASP A 105 -2.53 -9.80 -6.19
CA ASP A 105 -2.03 -8.78 -7.11
C ASP A 105 -0.51 -8.98 -7.36
N VAL A 106 0.28 -9.24 -6.31
CA VAL A 106 1.73 -9.54 -6.41
C VAL A 106 1.98 -10.74 -7.32
N VAL A 107 1.25 -11.84 -7.10
CA VAL A 107 1.37 -13.05 -7.93
C VAL A 107 0.94 -12.79 -9.37
N ALA A 108 -0.19 -12.06 -9.58
CA ALA A 108 -0.68 -11.71 -10.92
C ALA A 108 0.26 -10.72 -11.65
N GLY A 109 1.04 -9.94 -10.89
CA GLY A 109 2.12 -9.10 -11.40
C GLY A 109 3.37 -9.87 -11.85
N GLY A 110 3.43 -11.17 -11.54
CA GLY A 110 4.53 -12.06 -11.89
C GLY A 110 5.68 -12.04 -10.90
N PHE A 111 5.44 -11.63 -9.67
CA PHE A 111 6.40 -11.69 -8.58
C PHE A 111 6.18 -12.91 -7.69
N ARG A 112 7.27 -13.39 -7.11
CA ARG A 112 7.24 -14.26 -5.95
C ARG A 112 7.23 -13.40 -4.69
N LEU A 113 6.26 -13.60 -3.81
CA LEU A 113 6.26 -12.97 -2.48
C LEU A 113 7.31 -13.69 -1.62
N VAL A 114 8.30 -12.95 -1.13
CA VAL A 114 9.39 -13.46 -0.29
C VAL A 114 9.03 -13.30 1.18
N ASP A 115 8.49 -12.13 1.53
CA ASP A 115 8.12 -11.81 2.91
C ASP A 115 6.97 -10.78 2.94
N LEU A 116 6.20 -10.81 4.03
CA LEU A 116 5.19 -9.83 4.37
C LEU A 116 5.44 -9.39 5.81
N ILE A 117 5.85 -8.15 5.99
CA ILE A 117 6.22 -7.59 7.28
C ILE A 117 5.14 -6.63 7.76
N GLU A 118 4.66 -6.84 8.97
CA GLU A 118 3.74 -5.97 9.69
C GLU A 118 4.50 -5.35 10.87
N PRO A 119 5.09 -4.16 10.71
CA PRO A 119 5.89 -3.56 11.78
C PRO A 119 5.03 -3.23 13.00
N GLU A 120 5.51 -3.57 14.18
CA GLU A 120 4.93 -3.13 15.43
C GLU A 120 5.13 -1.62 15.62
N TRP A 121 4.27 -1.00 16.42
CA TRP A 121 4.41 0.41 16.76
C TRP A 121 5.70 0.63 17.58
N PRO A 122 6.61 1.51 17.13
CA PRO A 122 7.88 1.67 17.83
C PRO A 122 7.67 2.39 19.17
N ALA A 123 8.25 1.85 20.24
CA ALA A 123 8.08 2.35 21.61
C ALA A 123 8.49 3.83 21.82
N TRP A 124 9.37 4.34 20.95
CA TRP A 124 9.81 5.74 20.98
C TRP A 124 8.83 6.71 20.28
N ASN A 125 7.89 6.20 19.50
CA ASN A 125 6.95 7.04 18.75
C ASN A 125 5.72 7.34 19.60
N HIS A 126 5.67 8.56 20.11
CA HIS A 126 4.55 9.08 20.92
C HIS A 126 3.64 10.03 20.13
N GLN A 127 3.83 10.14 18.82
CA GLN A 127 3.06 11.07 18.00
C GLN A 127 1.69 10.50 17.64
N GLU A 128 0.73 11.40 17.53
CA GLU A 128 -0.55 11.13 16.87
C GLU A 128 -0.49 11.69 15.45
N TRP A 129 -0.96 10.92 14.50
CA TRP A 129 -0.92 11.32 13.10
C TRP A 129 -2.08 10.67 12.33
N GLY A 130 -2.98 11.49 11.79
CA GLY A 130 -4.24 11.00 11.23
C GLY A 130 -4.99 10.17 12.26
N GLY A 131 -5.49 9.03 11.87
CA GLY A 131 -6.14 8.08 12.78
C GLY A 131 -5.19 7.18 13.57
N TRP A 132 -3.88 7.47 13.60
CA TRP A 132 -2.87 6.65 14.29
C TRP A 132 -2.34 7.31 15.55
N SER A 133 -2.13 6.48 16.58
CA SER A 133 -1.59 6.84 17.88
C SER A 133 -0.87 5.64 18.49
N PRO A 134 -0.09 5.81 19.57
CA PRO A 134 0.45 4.68 20.33
C PRO A 134 -0.63 3.70 20.81
N LEU A 135 -1.80 4.20 21.20
CA LEU A 135 -2.92 3.36 21.61
C LEU A 135 -3.35 2.41 20.50
N ARG A 136 -3.59 2.94 19.31
CA ARG A 136 -4.07 2.18 18.16
C ARG A 136 -2.95 1.32 17.55
N GLY A 137 -1.77 1.88 17.38
CA GLY A 137 -0.64 1.21 16.75
C GLY A 137 -0.10 0.02 17.54
N ASN A 138 -0.28 0.00 18.87
CA ASN A 138 0.08 -1.14 19.71
C ASN A 138 -0.93 -2.31 19.62
N LEU A 139 -2.09 -2.12 19.01
CA LEU A 139 -3.17 -3.10 18.96
C LEU A 139 -3.42 -3.65 17.55
N ILE A 140 -3.22 -2.81 16.52
CA ILE A 140 -3.40 -3.20 15.13
C ILE A 140 -2.26 -2.67 14.27
N PRO A 141 -1.83 -3.40 13.22
CA PRO A 141 -0.75 -2.95 12.35
C PRO A 141 -1.16 -1.74 11.51
N GLY A 142 -0.29 -0.73 11.47
CA GLY A 142 -0.47 0.47 10.64
C GLY A 142 0.03 0.32 9.21
N THR A 143 0.95 -0.60 9.00
CA THR A 143 1.69 -0.76 7.75
C THR A 143 1.77 -2.23 7.35
N ALA A 144 1.66 -2.51 6.07
CA ALA A 144 2.05 -3.77 5.47
C ALA A 144 3.20 -3.52 4.47
N ILE A 145 4.31 -4.25 4.63
CA ILE A 145 5.49 -4.18 3.75
C ILE A 145 5.60 -5.50 3.01
N PHE A 146 5.58 -5.43 1.70
CA PHE A 146 5.72 -6.58 0.82
C PHE A 146 7.14 -6.65 0.27
N VAL A 147 7.81 -7.77 0.46
CA VAL A 147 9.11 -8.07 -0.14
C VAL A 147 8.90 -9.06 -1.27
N CYS A 148 9.16 -8.62 -2.48
CA CYS A 148 8.88 -9.38 -3.70
C CYS A 148 10.17 -9.59 -4.49
N GLU A 149 10.24 -10.70 -5.21
CA GLU A 149 11.37 -11.05 -6.09
C GLU A 149 10.87 -11.38 -7.49
N ARG A 150 11.55 -10.86 -8.50
CA ARG A 150 11.35 -11.22 -9.90
C ARG A 150 12.11 -12.52 -10.19
N ASP A 151 11.40 -13.59 -10.51
CA ASP A 151 11.98 -14.82 -11.08
C ASP A 151 12.55 -14.57 -12.48
#